data_a66b5014b455289278e4b851cabbb7fe
#
_entry.id   a66b5014b455289278e4b851cabbb7fe
#
_cell.length_a   1.000
_cell.length_b   1.000
_cell.length_c   1.000
_cell.angle_alpha   90.00
_cell.angle_beta   90.00
_cell.angle_gamma   90.00
#
_symmetry.space_group_name_H-M   'P 1'
#
loop_
_entity.id
_entity.type
_entity.pdbx_description
1 polymer ?
#
loop_
_entity_poly.entity_id
_entity_poly.type
_entity_poly.pdbx_seq_one_letter_code
_entity_poly.pdbx_strand_id
1 'polypeptide(L)'
;VDHLVTAAAGTVRGSVAELEVAKARALFESKYWGQYLCCKYGAPRLAKRGSIVLFSGWISRKPMAGVSALAAVDAAIEELGRTLALEIAPRRVNTVVPGMIETPLWAARLSPDEQKAHFQKVGAGLPVGRAGRAEDVAHACRFLTENGFTTGATLDVDGGQR
;
A
#
# COMPACT_ATOMS: atom_id res chain seq x y z
N VAL A 1 -7.37 -4.98 20.91
CA VAL A 1 -6.95 -4.07 19.82
C VAL A 1 -8.16 -3.83 18.93
N ASP A 2 -8.42 -2.56 18.56
CA ASP A 2 -9.59 -2.21 17.75
C ASP A 2 -9.27 -2.20 16.27
N HIS A 3 -8.07 -1.74 15.91
CA HIS A 3 -7.64 -1.62 14.52
C HIS A 3 -6.19 -2.07 14.33
N LEU A 4 -5.91 -2.66 13.16
CA LEU A 4 -4.58 -3.04 12.72
C LEU A 4 -4.30 -2.36 11.37
N VAL A 5 -3.19 -1.61 11.29
CA VAL A 5 -2.76 -0.95 10.05
C VAL A 5 -1.35 -1.45 9.70
N THR A 6 -1.17 -1.99 8.51
CA THR A 6 0.07 -2.67 8.07
C THR A 6 0.78 -1.87 6.98
N ALA A 7 1.51 -0.81 7.35
CA ALA A 7 2.15 0.11 6.41
C ALA A 7 3.65 -0.14 6.16
N ALA A 8 4.26 -1.13 6.83
CA ALA A 8 5.69 -1.40 6.72
C ALA A 8 6.01 -2.36 5.58
N ALA A 9 6.88 -1.97 4.65
CA ALA A 9 7.36 -2.84 3.57
C ALA A 9 8.65 -2.32 2.93
N GLY A 10 9.48 -3.25 2.43
CA GLY A 10 10.55 -2.92 1.49
C GLY A 10 10.04 -2.66 0.08
N THR A 11 10.89 -2.10 -0.77
CA THR A 11 10.62 -1.97 -2.21
C THR A 11 11.83 -2.43 -3.01
N VAL A 12 11.59 -3.04 -4.17
CA VAL A 12 12.64 -3.43 -5.10
C VAL A 12 12.21 -3.11 -6.53
N ARG A 13 13.16 -2.73 -7.37
CA ARG A 13 12.95 -2.47 -8.80
C ARG A 13 14.01 -3.21 -9.62
N GLY A 14 13.65 -3.60 -10.80
CA GLY A 14 14.48 -4.29 -11.79
C GLY A 14 13.60 -4.97 -12.82
N SER A 15 14.10 -5.10 -14.05
CA SER A 15 13.43 -5.90 -15.08
C SER A 15 13.40 -7.38 -14.67
N VAL A 16 12.50 -8.17 -15.22
CA VAL A 16 12.41 -9.60 -14.93
C VAL A 16 13.69 -10.36 -15.32
N ALA A 17 14.42 -9.83 -16.30
CA ALA A 17 15.69 -10.43 -16.78
C ALA A 17 16.87 -10.13 -15.85
N GLU A 18 16.84 -9.00 -15.12
CA GLU A 18 17.98 -8.48 -14.34
C GLU A 18 17.76 -8.61 -12.83
N LEU A 19 16.51 -8.62 -12.39
CA LEU A 19 16.18 -8.68 -10.97
C LEU A 19 16.55 -10.06 -10.40
N GLU A 20 17.49 -10.09 -9.48
CA GLU A 20 17.83 -11.30 -8.74
C GLU A 20 16.60 -11.89 -8.04
N VAL A 21 16.38 -13.19 -8.23
CA VAL A 21 15.25 -13.92 -7.62
C VAL A 21 15.23 -13.75 -6.10
N ALA A 22 16.39 -13.71 -5.46
CA ALA A 22 16.48 -13.50 -4.00
C ALA A 22 15.90 -12.15 -3.58
N LYS A 23 16.11 -11.08 -4.35
CA LYS A 23 15.54 -9.73 -4.08
C LYS A 23 14.03 -9.72 -4.30
N ALA A 24 13.55 -10.40 -5.35
CA ALA A 24 12.11 -10.53 -5.59
C ALA A 24 11.42 -11.30 -4.44
N ARG A 25 12.05 -12.41 -3.98
CA ARG A 25 11.54 -13.17 -2.81
C ARG A 25 11.53 -12.33 -1.54
N ALA A 26 12.62 -11.59 -1.25
CA ALA A 26 12.69 -10.71 -0.08
C ALA A 26 11.61 -9.61 -0.10
N LEU A 27 11.23 -9.11 -1.29
CA LEU A 27 10.10 -8.20 -1.42
C LEU A 27 8.78 -8.87 -0.99
N PHE A 28 8.50 -10.08 -1.46
CA PHE A 28 7.31 -10.84 -1.06
C PHE A 28 7.32 -11.18 0.43
N GLU A 29 8.47 -11.56 0.98
CA GLU A 29 8.61 -11.81 2.43
C GLU A 29 8.26 -10.57 3.25
N SER A 30 8.80 -9.41 2.88
CA SER A 30 8.54 -8.18 3.65
C SER A 30 7.13 -7.64 3.42
N LYS A 31 6.67 -7.56 2.17
CA LYS A 31 5.45 -6.83 1.82
C LYS A 31 4.20 -7.71 1.86
N TYR A 32 4.24 -8.93 1.30
CA TYR A 32 3.09 -9.84 1.33
C TYR A 32 3.03 -10.63 2.64
N TRP A 33 4.05 -11.42 2.91
CA TRP A 33 4.08 -12.27 4.10
C TRP A 33 4.05 -11.46 5.40
N GLY A 34 4.71 -10.31 5.44
CA GLY A 34 4.62 -9.39 6.58
C GLY A 34 3.17 -9.02 6.90
N GLN A 35 2.39 -8.58 5.91
CA GLN A 35 0.99 -8.22 6.10
C GLN A 35 0.11 -9.44 6.38
N TYR A 36 0.33 -10.55 5.66
CA TYR A 36 -0.40 -11.80 5.89
C TYR A 36 -0.23 -12.31 7.33
N LEU A 37 1.00 -12.33 7.85
CA LEU A 37 1.29 -12.77 9.22
C LEU A 37 0.69 -11.81 10.25
N CYS A 38 0.72 -10.51 10.00
CA CYS A 38 0.01 -9.53 10.82
C CYS A 38 -1.49 -9.83 10.87
N CYS A 39 -2.11 -10.17 9.75
CA CYS A 39 -3.51 -10.57 9.69
C CYS A 39 -3.75 -11.88 10.44
N LYS A 40 -2.95 -12.90 10.14
CA LYS A 40 -3.08 -14.24 10.74
C LYS A 40 -3.05 -14.22 12.27
N TYR A 41 -2.08 -13.51 12.83
CA TYR A 41 -1.88 -13.46 14.29
C TYR A 41 -2.61 -12.29 14.96
N GLY A 42 -2.92 -11.25 14.22
CA GLY A 42 -3.62 -10.07 14.71
C GLY A 42 -5.14 -10.23 14.72
N ALA A 43 -5.73 -10.83 13.69
CA ALA A 43 -7.19 -10.96 13.58
C ALA A 43 -7.85 -11.61 14.81
N PRO A 44 -7.32 -12.69 15.42
CA PRO A 44 -7.91 -13.27 16.62
C PRO A 44 -7.90 -12.32 17.84
N ARG A 45 -7.03 -11.32 17.84
CA ARG A 45 -6.84 -10.34 18.92
C ARG A 45 -7.63 -9.05 18.72
N LEU A 46 -8.24 -8.88 17.55
CA LEU A 46 -9.09 -7.72 17.25
C LEU A 46 -10.44 -7.84 17.97
N ALA A 47 -10.98 -6.70 18.39
CA ALA A 47 -12.35 -6.59 18.84
C ALA A 47 -13.33 -7.14 17.78
N LYS A 48 -14.52 -7.58 18.21
CA LYS A 48 -15.52 -8.20 17.32
C LYS A 48 -15.89 -7.32 16.12
N ARG A 49 -15.87 -5.99 16.28
CA ARG A 49 -16.12 -4.99 15.21
C ARG A 49 -14.85 -4.25 14.79
N GLY A 50 -13.70 -4.82 15.06
CA GLY A 50 -12.41 -4.26 14.68
C GLY A 50 -12.18 -4.26 13.18
N SER A 51 -11.09 -3.61 12.75
CA SER A 51 -10.74 -3.57 11.33
C SER A 51 -9.26 -3.73 11.07
N ILE A 52 -8.94 -4.20 9.85
CA ILE A 52 -7.58 -4.24 9.29
C ILE A 52 -7.53 -3.32 8.08
N VAL A 53 -6.46 -2.55 7.96
CA VAL A 53 -6.13 -1.78 6.77
C VAL A 53 -4.79 -2.27 6.22
N LEU A 54 -4.82 -2.83 5.01
CA LEU A 54 -3.67 -3.30 4.26
C LEU A 54 -3.15 -2.19 3.34
N PHE A 55 -1.88 -2.29 2.96
CA PHE A 55 -1.22 -1.35 2.05
C PHE A 55 -0.72 -2.04 0.79
N SER A 56 -1.32 -1.74 -0.34
CA SER A 56 -0.87 -2.05 -1.69
C SER A 56 0.01 -0.90 -2.25
N GLY A 57 -0.12 -0.57 -3.51
CA GLY A 57 0.53 0.55 -4.18
C GLY A 57 -0.01 0.74 -5.60
N TRP A 58 0.04 1.96 -6.10
CA TRP A 58 -0.51 2.34 -7.40
C TRP A 58 0.09 1.58 -8.60
N ILE A 59 1.24 0.93 -8.41
CA ILE A 59 1.92 0.14 -9.45
C ILE A 59 1.08 -1.07 -9.88
N SER A 60 0.21 -1.60 -9.03
CA SER A 60 -0.79 -2.60 -9.41
C SER A 60 -1.79 -2.10 -10.46
N ARG A 61 -2.00 -0.77 -10.54
CA ARG A 61 -2.97 -0.12 -11.44
C ARG A 61 -2.35 0.29 -12.77
N LYS A 62 -1.06 0.64 -12.77
CA LYS A 62 -0.36 1.19 -13.94
C LYS A 62 0.87 0.36 -14.27
N PRO A 63 0.80 -0.50 -15.29
CA PRO A 63 1.95 -1.29 -15.72
C PRO A 63 3.13 -0.42 -16.11
N MET A 64 4.32 -0.79 -15.62
CA MET A 64 5.59 -0.10 -15.91
C MET A 64 6.70 -1.14 -16.07
N ALA A 65 7.67 -0.83 -16.94
CA ALA A 65 8.89 -1.64 -17.02
C ALA A 65 9.70 -1.55 -15.71
N GLY A 66 10.34 -2.64 -15.33
CA GLY A 66 11.23 -2.70 -14.17
C GLY A 66 10.53 -2.79 -12.80
N VAL A 67 9.22 -3.08 -12.75
CA VAL A 67 8.48 -3.20 -11.49
C VAL A 67 7.58 -4.43 -11.41
N SER A 68 7.82 -5.45 -12.23
CA SER A 68 6.97 -6.64 -12.32
C SER A 68 6.72 -7.33 -10.98
N ALA A 69 7.77 -7.55 -10.18
CA ALA A 69 7.65 -8.16 -8.86
C ALA A 69 6.84 -7.27 -7.88
N LEU A 70 7.05 -5.94 -7.95
CA LEU A 70 6.34 -4.99 -7.09
C LEU A 70 4.85 -4.90 -7.48
N ALA A 71 4.54 -4.86 -8.78
CA ALA A 71 3.15 -4.87 -9.27
C ALA A 71 2.41 -6.14 -8.84
N ALA A 72 3.09 -7.29 -8.95
CA ALA A 72 2.51 -8.58 -8.56
C ALA A 72 2.20 -8.66 -7.05
N VAL A 73 3.13 -8.20 -6.19
CA VAL A 73 2.90 -8.22 -4.74
C VAL A 73 1.80 -7.22 -4.33
N ASP A 74 1.72 -6.06 -4.98
CA ASP A 74 0.67 -5.09 -4.73
C ASP A 74 -0.72 -5.66 -5.08
N ALA A 75 -0.85 -6.30 -6.24
CA ALA A 75 -2.09 -6.97 -6.65
C ALA A 75 -2.48 -8.12 -5.71
N ALA A 76 -1.49 -8.91 -5.26
CA ALA A 76 -1.72 -9.99 -4.31
C ALA A 76 -2.28 -9.49 -2.96
N ILE A 77 -1.80 -8.34 -2.47
CA ILE A 77 -2.31 -7.73 -1.23
C ILE A 77 -3.75 -7.25 -1.40
N GLU A 78 -4.11 -6.71 -2.56
CA GLU A 78 -5.47 -6.27 -2.82
C GLU A 78 -6.45 -7.44 -2.80
N GLU A 79 -6.08 -8.57 -3.41
CA GLU A 79 -6.91 -9.77 -3.39
C GLU A 79 -6.97 -10.40 -1.99
N LEU A 80 -5.86 -10.41 -1.26
CA LEU A 80 -5.83 -10.80 0.14
C LEU A 80 -6.85 -10.00 0.96
N GLY A 81 -6.89 -8.68 0.78
CA GLY A 81 -7.84 -7.81 1.49
C GLY A 81 -9.29 -8.14 1.19
N ARG A 82 -9.64 -8.38 -0.08
CA ARG A 82 -10.99 -8.78 -0.49
C ARG A 82 -11.41 -10.13 0.11
N THR A 83 -10.51 -11.10 0.07
CA THR A 83 -10.77 -12.46 0.60
C THR A 83 -10.89 -12.44 2.12
N LEU A 84 -9.97 -11.80 2.82
CA LEU A 84 -10.01 -11.72 4.28
C LEU A 84 -11.25 -10.98 4.81
N ALA A 85 -11.80 -10.04 4.05
CA ALA A 85 -13.06 -9.37 4.42
C ALA A 85 -14.24 -10.35 4.58
N LEU A 86 -14.20 -11.47 3.89
CA LEU A 86 -15.18 -12.56 4.02
C LEU A 86 -14.80 -13.55 5.13
N GLU A 87 -13.52 -13.93 5.18
CA GLU A 87 -13.03 -14.98 6.08
C GLU A 87 -13.10 -14.61 7.56
N ILE A 88 -12.84 -13.33 7.89
CA ILE A 88 -12.78 -12.90 9.29
C ILE A 88 -13.97 -12.03 9.72
N ALA A 89 -15.04 -12.02 8.93
CA ALA A 89 -16.27 -11.33 9.30
C ALA A 89 -16.73 -11.72 10.73
N PRO A 90 -17.29 -10.80 11.53
CA PRO A 90 -17.71 -9.43 11.21
C PRO A 90 -16.60 -8.38 11.33
N ARG A 91 -15.35 -8.76 11.49
CA ARG A 91 -14.21 -7.82 11.41
C ARG A 91 -14.06 -7.37 9.97
N ARG A 92 -13.73 -6.10 9.77
CA ARG A 92 -13.63 -5.51 8.44
C ARG A 92 -12.19 -5.52 7.96
N VAL A 93 -11.97 -5.75 6.67
CA VAL A 93 -10.66 -5.63 6.02
C VAL A 93 -10.79 -4.76 4.79
N ASN A 94 -9.92 -3.77 4.66
CA ASN A 94 -9.85 -2.91 3.49
C ASN A 94 -8.39 -2.69 3.10
N THR A 95 -8.15 -2.28 1.87
CA THR A 95 -6.81 -2.02 1.34
C THR A 95 -6.72 -0.58 0.86
N VAL A 96 -5.67 0.14 1.25
CA VAL A 96 -5.31 1.44 0.70
C VAL A 96 -4.28 1.25 -0.41
N VAL A 97 -4.44 1.99 -1.50
CA VAL A 97 -3.52 2.03 -2.65
C VAL A 97 -2.96 3.44 -2.76
N PRO A 98 -1.84 3.75 -2.09
CA PRO A 98 -1.21 5.06 -2.19
C PRO A 98 -0.59 5.27 -3.57
N GLY A 99 -0.72 6.47 -4.10
CA GLY A 99 0.04 6.95 -5.25
C GLY A 99 1.45 7.40 -4.87
N MET A 100 1.94 8.44 -5.54
CA MET A 100 3.22 9.06 -5.22
C MET A 100 3.08 9.96 -4.00
N ILE A 101 3.62 9.51 -2.87
CA ILE A 101 3.52 10.16 -1.57
C ILE A 101 4.89 10.69 -1.11
N GLU A 102 4.94 11.94 -0.68
CA GLU A 102 6.11 12.54 -0.05
C GLU A 102 6.34 11.92 1.34
N THR A 103 7.38 11.11 1.46
CA THR A 103 7.73 10.40 2.70
C THR A 103 9.25 10.31 2.87
N PRO A 104 9.75 10.04 4.09
CA PRO A 104 11.18 9.83 4.33
C PRO A 104 11.82 8.69 3.51
N LEU A 105 11.03 7.79 2.93
CA LEU A 105 11.51 6.73 2.03
C LEU A 105 12.37 7.28 0.88
N TRP A 106 12.08 8.50 0.43
CA TRP A 106 12.80 9.15 -0.66
C TRP A 106 14.15 9.71 -0.26
N ALA A 107 14.36 10.02 1.02
CA ALA A 107 15.63 10.52 1.54
C ALA A 107 16.79 9.52 1.36
N ALA A 108 16.49 8.23 1.26
CA ALA A 108 17.49 7.21 0.95
C ALA A 108 17.91 7.17 -0.53
N ARG A 109 17.24 7.94 -1.42
CA ARG A 109 17.42 7.86 -2.87
C ARG A 109 17.71 9.19 -3.53
N LEU A 110 17.25 10.28 -2.95
CA LEU A 110 17.29 11.63 -3.52
C LEU A 110 17.72 12.62 -2.43
N SER A 111 18.56 13.59 -2.80
CA SER A 111 18.84 14.76 -1.97
C SER A 111 17.58 15.62 -1.76
N PRO A 112 17.55 16.53 -0.79
CA PRO A 112 16.38 17.39 -0.55
C PRO A 112 15.93 18.18 -1.78
N ASP A 113 16.86 18.72 -2.56
CA ASP A 113 16.54 19.50 -3.78
C ASP A 113 15.99 18.60 -4.89
N GLU A 114 16.57 17.41 -5.07
CA GLU A 114 16.07 16.41 -6.01
C GLU A 114 14.67 15.91 -5.61
N GLN A 115 14.39 15.71 -4.32
CA GLN A 115 13.06 15.36 -3.83
C GLN A 115 12.05 16.45 -4.20
N LYS A 116 12.37 17.71 -3.92
CA LYS A 116 11.51 18.85 -4.22
C LYS A 116 11.20 18.94 -5.72
N ALA A 117 12.22 18.85 -6.57
CA ALA A 117 12.05 18.86 -8.03
C ALA A 117 11.23 17.66 -8.51
N HIS A 118 11.48 16.46 -7.96
CA HIS A 118 10.75 15.25 -8.28
C HIS A 118 9.26 15.36 -7.96
N PHE A 119 8.88 15.81 -6.76
CA PHE A 119 7.49 15.94 -6.35
C PHE A 119 6.77 17.08 -7.07
N GLN A 120 7.44 18.16 -7.39
CA GLN A 120 6.88 19.21 -8.24
C GLN A 120 6.54 18.66 -9.65
N LYS A 121 7.47 17.93 -10.27
CA LYS A 121 7.27 17.31 -11.58
C LYS A 121 6.13 16.28 -11.56
N VAL A 122 6.10 15.42 -10.54
CA VAL A 122 5.02 14.44 -10.36
C VAL A 122 3.69 15.15 -10.17
N GLY A 123 3.63 16.13 -9.28
CA GLY A 123 2.40 16.87 -8.99
C GLY A 123 1.81 17.58 -10.20
N ALA A 124 2.67 18.18 -11.03
CA ALA A 124 2.24 18.81 -12.28
C ALA A 124 1.57 17.84 -13.27
N GLY A 125 1.87 16.54 -13.19
CA GLY A 125 1.26 15.50 -14.01
C GLY A 125 0.04 14.82 -13.40
N LEU A 126 -0.32 15.15 -12.16
CA LEU A 126 -1.49 14.56 -11.50
C LEU A 126 -2.74 15.46 -11.62
N PRO A 127 -3.94 14.89 -11.80
CA PRO A 127 -5.19 15.63 -11.82
C PRO A 127 -5.39 16.58 -10.64
N VAL A 128 -4.95 16.18 -9.43
CA VAL A 128 -5.05 17.03 -8.22
C VAL A 128 -3.97 18.12 -8.14
N GLY A 129 -3.01 18.19 -9.09
CA GLY A 129 -1.99 19.23 -9.19
C GLY A 129 -0.87 19.18 -8.16
N ARG A 130 -0.76 18.12 -7.35
CA ARG A 130 0.31 17.93 -6.35
C ARG A 130 0.59 16.45 -6.09
N ALA A 131 1.78 16.14 -5.59
CA ALA A 131 2.04 14.85 -4.98
C ALA A 131 1.23 14.68 -3.68
N GLY A 132 1.00 13.44 -3.26
CA GLY A 132 0.33 13.14 -2.00
C GLY A 132 1.25 13.37 -0.80
N ARG A 133 0.64 13.55 0.37
CA ARG A 133 1.32 13.64 1.66
C ARG A 133 0.93 12.46 2.54
N ALA A 134 1.72 12.19 3.57
CA ALA A 134 1.40 11.13 4.53
C ALA A 134 0.02 11.31 5.17
N GLU A 135 -0.41 12.56 5.41
CA GLU A 135 -1.70 12.92 5.97
C GLU A 135 -2.87 12.52 5.05
N ASP A 136 -2.70 12.61 3.72
CA ASP A 136 -3.74 12.18 2.76
C ASP A 136 -4.05 10.68 2.93
N VAL A 137 -2.99 9.88 3.10
CA VAL A 137 -3.11 8.43 3.32
C VAL A 137 -3.62 8.12 4.73
N ALA A 138 -3.18 8.87 5.74
CA ALA A 138 -3.66 8.71 7.11
C ALA A 138 -5.17 9.00 7.23
N HIS A 139 -5.69 10.00 6.53
CA HIS A 139 -7.15 10.27 6.47
C HIS A 139 -7.93 9.10 5.85
N ALA A 140 -7.41 8.49 4.80
CA ALA A 140 -8.01 7.30 4.20
C ALA A 140 -8.03 6.12 5.18
N CYS A 141 -6.92 5.87 5.88
CA CYS A 141 -6.85 4.83 6.91
C CYS A 141 -7.87 5.11 8.03
N ARG A 142 -7.95 6.34 8.51
CA ARG A 142 -8.91 6.75 9.52
C ARG A 142 -10.35 6.52 9.06
N PHE A 143 -10.71 6.95 7.85
CA PHE A 143 -12.02 6.66 7.26
C PHE A 143 -12.33 5.15 7.26
N LEU A 144 -11.40 4.32 6.82
CA LEU A 144 -11.59 2.86 6.74
C LEU A 144 -11.68 2.20 8.12
N THR A 145 -11.04 2.78 9.15
CA THR A 145 -11.15 2.28 10.52
C THR A 145 -12.46 2.72 11.19
N GLU A 146 -12.93 3.94 10.97
CA GLU A 146 -14.12 4.52 11.61
C GLU A 146 -15.43 4.15 10.89
N ASN A 147 -15.42 3.99 9.55
CA ASN A 147 -16.63 3.63 8.80
C ASN A 147 -16.98 2.16 8.97
N GLY A 148 -17.96 1.88 9.81
CA GLY A 148 -18.42 0.52 10.14
C GLY A 148 -19.13 -0.22 8.99
N PHE A 149 -19.38 0.43 7.85
CA PHE A 149 -20.10 -0.16 6.71
C PHE A 149 -19.24 -0.37 5.46
N THR A 150 -17.89 -0.23 5.61
CA THR A 150 -16.92 -0.44 4.53
C THR A 150 -16.03 -1.65 4.84
N THR A 151 -16.11 -2.70 4.02
CA THR A 151 -15.25 -3.89 4.07
C THR A 151 -15.02 -4.45 2.67
N GLY A 152 -13.88 -5.07 2.42
CA GLY A 152 -13.47 -5.60 1.12
C GLY A 152 -13.14 -4.51 0.08
N ALA A 153 -13.13 -3.25 0.49
CA ALA A 153 -12.84 -2.14 -0.41
C ALA A 153 -11.33 -2.00 -0.64
N THR A 154 -11.00 -1.62 -1.88
CA THR A 154 -9.66 -1.14 -2.26
C THR A 154 -9.78 0.33 -2.61
N LEU A 155 -9.18 1.19 -1.77
CA LEU A 155 -9.29 2.64 -1.84
C LEU A 155 -8.02 3.26 -2.44
N ASP A 156 -8.14 3.81 -3.64
CA ASP A 156 -7.04 4.55 -4.28
C ASP A 156 -6.90 5.94 -3.63
N VAL A 157 -5.67 6.26 -3.19
CA VAL A 157 -5.28 7.56 -2.62
C VAL A 157 -4.06 8.05 -3.42
N ASP A 158 -4.28 8.39 -4.68
CA ASP A 158 -3.24 8.51 -5.69
C ASP A 158 -3.26 9.84 -6.46
N GLY A 159 -4.18 10.74 -6.15
CA GLY A 159 -4.32 12.02 -6.85
C GLY A 159 -4.72 11.88 -8.32
N GLY A 160 -5.26 10.74 -8.72
CA GLY A 160 -5.62 10.42 -10.11
C GLY A 160 -4.46 9.86 -10.92
N GLN A 161 -3.50 9.19 -10.32
CA GLN A 161 -2.27 8.65 -10.94
C GLN A 161 -2.51 7.41 -11.84
N ARG A 162 -3.66 7.22 -12.39
CA ARG A 162 -4.03 6.06 -13.21
C ARG A 162 -3.41 6.05 -14.60
#